data_f6ec8027600aa24820c50a539d9d6713
#
_entry.id   f6ec8027600aa24820c50a539d9d6713
#
_cell.length_a   1.000
_cell.length_b   1.000
_cell.length_c   1.000
_cell.angle_alpha   90.00
_cell.angle_beta   90.00
_cell.angle_gamma   90.00
#
_symmetry.space_group_name_H-M   'P 1'
#
loop_
_entity.id
_entity.type
_entity.pdbx_description
1 polymer ?
#
loop_
_entity_poly.entity_id
_entity_poly.type
_entity_poly.pdbx_seq_one_letter_code
_entity_poly.pdbx_strand_id
1 'polypeptide(L)'
;MKKISRRSFLAAGGMTALAAAMAPAASAAEGENCLKVETKNVQLLGTVTDAGQVVSGMVIHYSNNPLVTVSGVDLDTYIVHAVNNIDDELAGTGIISYGNYEIDRKIVKTEVHGSQVTVYFDQSEGATLCYTSASRNYPGNLTYTITQNKPITVSTLGLFRESYTTDYFCDNSVQDEEVSKFTSEIVPGGINYQLYKPEGGADKLVVWFHGNGEGDMLGSNNNMAQMLGNRGAVAWASDEFQEILGGAYVLAFQAPDTWYYAQRDGLLDQAAAEIEAVVSVYGIDPGKIILSGCSAGGYMSTRMLIAHPELFAVAMINCPALDVATDRGGQTPTDDELRAVKAAGVPIWLVQGQTDASVATDACSKRMFGFLSENEQVTETRIAQADPNNSAMTTWETADGMYKLSLYDTTPDAMLCFAEDYDLDGVTTQVQYSNHWSWIYTLRNNPQDASGTHIVNWAAAQL
;
A
#
# COMPACT_ATOMS: atom_id res chain seq x y z
N MET A 1 -25.47 -31.73 -3.08
CA MET A 1 -25.17 -30.35 -3.44
C MET A 1 -26.34 -29.46 -3.03
N LYS A 2 -26.26 -28.80 -1.87
CA LYS A 2 -27.29 -27.84 -1.42
C LYS A 2 -26.79 -26.45 -1.74
N LYS A 3 -27.50 -25.70 -2.56
CA LYS A 3 -27.23 -24.30 -2.86
C LYS A 3 -27.44 -23.47 -1.61
N ILE A 4 -26.35 -22.83 -1.14
CA ILE A 4 -26.39 -21.85 -0.05
C ILE A 4 -26.79 -20.50 -0.66
N SER A 5 -27.89 -19.95 -0.16
CA SER A 5 -28.49 -18.72 -0.63
C SER A 5 -27.73 -17.50 -0.13
N ARG A 6 -27.46 -16.54 -1.01
CA ARG A 6 -26.80 -15.23 -0.77
C ARG A 6 -27.51 -14.28 0.23
N ARG A 7 -28.49 -14.76 0.98
CA ARG A 7 -29.31 -13.93 1.89
C ARG A 7 -28.92 -14.02 3.38
N SER A 8 -27.92 -14.79 3.76
CA SER A 8 -27.57 -15.03 5.16
C SER A 8 -26.45 -14.14 5.72
N PHE A 9 -25.87 -13.23 4.94
CA PHE A 9 -24.69 -12.43 5.36
C PHE A 9 -25.02 -11.00 5.79
N LEU A 10 -26.28 -10.59 5.84
CA LEU A 10 -26.70 -9.23 6.20
C LEU A 10 -27.46 -9.11 7.53
N ALA A 11 -27.31 -10.06 8.46
CA ALA A 11 -28.03 -10.05 9.73
C ALA A 11 -27.14 -10.43 10.95
N ALA A 12 -25.98 -9.80 11.09
CA ALA A 12 -25.18 -9.92 12.31
C ALA A 12 -24.60 -8.56 12.76
N GLY A 13 -25.35 -7.51 12.59
CA GLY A 13 -25.10 -6.18 13.13
C GLY A 13 -26.24 -5.78 14.05
N GLY A 14 -26.23 -6.18 15.32
CA GLY A 14 -27.28 -5.76 16.22
C GLY A 14 -27.19 -6.39 17.62
N MET A 15 -26.77 -5.62 18.56
CA MET A 15 -27.03 -5.72 20.01
C MET A 15 -26.52 -6.98 20.74
N THR A 16 -25.34 -6.91 21.32
CA THR A 16 -25.04 -7.68 22.54
C THR A 16 -25.56 -6.92 23.76
N ALA A 17 -26.62 -7.45 24.36
CA ALA A 17 -27.14 -7.00 25.63
C ALA A 17 -26.15 -7.32 26.74
N LEU A 18 -25.92 -6.35 27.63
CA LEU A 18 -25.22 -6.52 28.89
C LEU A 18 -25.89 -7.63 29.70
N ALA A 19 -25.17 -8.73 29.89
CA ALA A 19 -25.48 -9.67 30.98
C ALA A 19 -24.60 -9.29 32.17
N ALA A 20 -25.19 -8.57 33.14
CA ALA A 20 -24.59 -8.34 34.45
C ALA A 20 -24.52 -9.67 35.22
N ALA A 21 -23.35 -10.29 35.31
CA ALA A 21 -23.11 -11.37 36.25
C ALA A 21 -22.84 -10.75 37.62
N MET A 22 -23.75 -10.97 38.59
CA MET A 22 -23.57 -10.65 39.99
C MET A 22 -22.51 -11.59 40.60
N ALA A 23 -21.37 -11.05 40.95
CA ALA A 23 -20.41 -11.73 41.84
C ALA A 23 -20.80 -11.49 43.28
N PRO A 24 -20.56 -12.45 44.19
CA PRO A 24 -20.95 -12.32 45.61
C PRO A 24 -20.07 -11.31 46.34
N ALA A 25 -20.70 -10.54 47.20
CA ALA A 25 -20.03 -9.56 48.04
C ALA A 25 -18.99 -10.25 48.98
N ALA A 26 -17.73 -9.91 48.75
CA ALA A 26 -16.67 -10.16 49.73
C ALA A 26 -16.58 -8.96 50.68
N SER A 27 -16.53 -9.26 51.98
CA SER A 27 -16.55 -8.34 53.11
C SER A 27 -15.38 -7.34 53.07
N ALA A 28 -15.71 -6.10 53.42
CA ALA A 28 -14.77 -4.99 53.56
C ALA A 28 -13.68 -5.29 54.60
N ALA A 29 -12.42 -5.19 54.19
CA ALA A 29 -11.30 -4.86 55.05
C ALA A 29 -10.91 -3.40 54.77
N GLU A 30 -10.71 -2.65 55.84
CA GLU A 30 -10.48 -1.21 55.85
C GLU A 30 -9.17 -0.81 55.14
N GLY A 31 -9.23 0.26 54.32
CA GLY A 31 -8.13 1.21 54.17
C GLY A 31 -7.10 0.94 53.13
N GLU A 32 -7.46 0.83 51.86
CA GLU A 32 -6.63 1.32 50.73
C GLU A 32 -7.58 1.94 49.71
N ASN A 33 -7.25 3.18 49.27
CA ASN A 33 -7.93 3.83 48.18
C ASN A 33 -7.69 3.01 46.90
N CYS A 34 -8.44 1.97 46.69
CA CYS A 34 -8.44 1.20 45.47
C CYS A 34 -9.02 2.09 44.35
N LEU A 35 -8.15 2.78 43.65
CA LEU A 35 -8.51 3.52 42.43
C LEU A 35 -9.14 2.50 41.48
N LYS A 36 -10.34 2.80 40.99
CA LYS A 36 -10.96 2.02 39.92
C LYS A 36 -9.97 1.96 38.74
N VAL A 37 -9.56 0.75 38.39
CA VAL A 37 -8.83 0.51 37.15
C VAL A 37 -9.79 0.82 36.01
N GLU A 38 -9.52 1.89 35.27
CA GLU A 38 -10.28 2.23 34.06
C GLU A 38 -9.58 1.56 32.87
N THR A 39 -10.32 0.82 32.07
CA THR A 39 -9.81 0.34 30.79
C THR A 39 -9.59 1.50 29.85
N LYS A 40 -8.41 1.59 29.24
CA LYS A 40 -8.07 2.62 28.26
C LYS A 40 -8.12 2.05 26.84
N ASN A 41 -8.70 2.80 25.93
CA ASN A 41 -8.73 2.44 24.53
C ASN A 41 -7.37 2.76 23.88
N VAL A 42 -6.93 1.83 23.07
CA VAL A 42 -5.72 1.95 22.26
C VAL A 42 -6.13 1.99 20.80
N GLN A 43 -5.60 2.99 20.08
CA GLN A 43 -5.72 3.11 18.64
C GLN A 43 -4.40 2.72 18.01
N LEU A 44 -4.42 1.73 17.11
CA LEU A 44 -3.25 1.37 16.31
C LEU A 44 -3.04 2.40 15.18
N LEU A 45 -1.79 2.74 14.94
CA LEU A 45 -1.35 3.59 13.83
C LEU A 45 -0.72 2.73 12.75
N GLY A 46 -1.09 2.98 11.51
CA GLY A 46 -0.52 2.35 10.32
C GLY A 46 0.40 3.27 9.55
N THR A 47 1.29 2.68 8.79
CA THR A 47 2.11 3.37 7.77
C THR A 47 2.28 2.43 6.59
N VAL A 48 1.93 2.88 5.39
CA VAL A 48 2.21 2.11 4.17
C VAL A 48 3.66 2.30 3.78
N THR A 49 4.45 1.24 3.92
CA THR A 49 5.85 1.19 3.47
C THR A 49 5.94 0.73 2.01
N ASP A 50 7.14 0.73 1.44
CA ASP A 50 7.36 0.19 0.09
C ASP A 50 6.99 -1.30 -0.03
N ALA A 51 7.01 -2.03 1.08
CA ALA A 51 6.70 -3.47 1.15
C ALA A 51 5.28 -3.77 1.67
N GLY A 52 4.50 -2.77 1.94
CA GLY A 52 3.14 -2.88 2.47
C GLY A 52 2.94 -2.16 3.79
N GLN A 53 1.69 -2.16 4.25
CA GLN A 53 1.33 -1.51 5.50
C GLN A 53 1.84 -2.31 6.70
N VAL A 54 2.37 -1.57 7.67
CA VAL A 54 2.75 -2.09 8.99
C VAL A 54 2.02 -1.31 10.08
N VAL A 55 1.79 -1.94 11.22
CA VAL A 55 1.41 -1.21 12.44
C VAL A 55 2.65 -0.50 12.96
N SER A 56 2.72 0.80 12.74
CA SER A 56 3.88 1.64 13.04
C SER A 56 3.87 2.22 14.46
N GLY A 57 2.74 2.10 15.16
CA GLY A 57 2.62 2.62 16.51
C GLY A 57 1.24 2.42 17.12
N MET A 58 1.05 3.02 18.28
CA MET A 58 -0.25 3.10 18.94
C MET A 58 -0.40 4.42 19.71
N VAL A 59 -1.65 4.84 19.90
CA VAL A 59 -2.01 6.01 20.72
C VAL A 59 -2.90 5.56 21.87
N ILE A 60 -2.58 6.03 23.07
CA ILE A 60 -3.36 5.81 24.28
C ILE A 60 -3.82 7.17 24.84
N HIS A 61 -5.13 7.36 24.99
CA HIS A 61 -5.70 8.54 25.61
C HIS A 61 -6.07 8.26 27.07
N TYR A 62 -5.33 8.81 28.02
CA TYR A 62 -5.59 8.61 29.45
C TYR A 62 -6.74 9.48 29.97
N SER A 63 -7.00 10.61 29.33
CA SER A 63 -8.10 11.51 29.73
C SER A 63 -8.48 12.45 28.57
N ASN A 64 -9.78 12.78 28.51
CA ASN A 64 -10.27 13.87 27.64
C ASN A 64 -10.18 15.25 28.32
N ASN A 65 -9.73 15.31 29.59
CA ASN A 65 -9.55 16.58 30.27
C ASN A 65 -8.18 17.18 29.92
N PRO A 66 -8.11 18.38 29.28
CA PRO A 66 -6.86 19.00 28.87
C PRO A 66 -5.93 19.39 30.03
N LEU A 67 -6.43 19.37 31.27
CA LEU A 67 -5.65 19.65 32.48
C LEU A 67 -4.96 18.41 33.03
N VAL A 68 -5.18 17.24 32.44
CA VAL A 68 -4.53 15.98 32.81
C VAL A 68 -3.24 15.84 32.00
N THR A 69 -2.18 15.47 32.69
CA THR A 69 -0.89 15.17 32.08
C THR A 69 -0.40 13.80 32.51
N VAL A 70 0.31 13.12 31.63
CA VAL A 70 0.98 11.83 31.87
C VAL A 70 2.49 12.06 31.90
N SER A 71 3.20 11.33 32.73
CA SER A 71 4.67 11.32 32.79
C SER A 71 5.22 9.99 33.28
N GLY A 72 6.53 9.77 33.17
CA GLY A 72 7.19 8.53 33.55
C GLY A 72 7.06 7.42 32.52
N VAL A 73 6.76 7.77 31.27
CA VAL A 73 6.70 6.82 30.14
C VAL A 73 8.08 6.72 29.50
N ASP A 74 8.55 5.49 29.32
CA ASP A 74 9.79 5.15 28.61
C ASP A 74 9.58 3.93 27.71
N LEU A 75 10.64 3.44 27.06
CA LEU A 75 10.58 2.33 26.12
C LEU A 75 10.15 1.00 26.75
N ASP A 76 10.34 0.82 28.06
CA ASP A 76 9.98 -0.39 28.79
C ASP A 76 8.65 -0.26 29.55
N THR A 77 7.92 0.85 29.36
CA THR A 77 6.65 1.09 30.07
C THR A 77 5.58 0.10 29.62
N TYR A 78 5.60 -0.28 28.35
CA TYR A 78 4.63 -1.21 27.78
C TYR A 78 5.32 -2.43 27.19
N ILE A 79 4.65 -3.56 27.28
CA ILE A 79 4.89 -4.76 26.48
C ILE A 79 3.70 -4.88 25.55
N VAL A 80 3.96 -4.97 24.24
CA VAL A 80 2.92 -5.06 23.23
C VAL A 80 3.08 -6.37 22.47
N HIS A 81 2.24 -7.34 22.80
CA HIS A 81 2.20 -8.63 22.15
C HIS A 81 1.27 -8.55 20.93
N ALA A 82 1.75 -8.97 19.76
CA ALA A 82 1.03 -8.89 18.52
C ALA A 82 1.02 -10.21 17.78
N VAL A 83 -0.15 -10.57 17.27
CA VAL A 83 -0.37 -11.74 16.41
C VAL A 83 -0.99 -11.26 15.11
N ASN A 84 -0.50 -11.79 14.00
CA ASN A 84 -1.12 -11.65 12.68
C ASN A 84 -1.18 -13.01 12.00
N ASN A 85 -2.34 -13.38 11.49
CA ASN A 85 -2.56 -14.61 10.72
C ASN A 85 -3.69 -14.39 9.70
N ILE A 86 -3.92 -15.37 8.86
CA ILE A 86 -5.08 -15.38 7.95
C ILE A 86 -6.00 -16.54 8.26
N ASP A 87 -7.27 -16.44 7.83
CA ASP A 87 -8.24 -17.51 7.97
C ASP A 87 -7.81 -18.77 7.24
N ASP A 88 -8.15 -19.95 7.79
CA ASP A 88 -7.79 -21.26 7.23
C ASP A 88 -8.25 -21.43 5.78
N GLU A 89 -9.38 -20.85 5.39
CA GLU A 89 -9.89 -20.88 4.02
C GLU A 89 -8.94 -20.15 3.06
N LEU A 90 -8.41 -18.99 3.48
CA LEU A 90 -7.42 -18.21 2.71
C LEU A 90 -6.05 -18.88 2.75
N ALA A 91 -5.63 -19.43 3.88
CA ALA A 91 -4.41 -20.20 4.02
C ALA A 91 -4.36 -21.40 3.05
N GLY A 92 -5.51 -22.00 2.75
CA GLY A 92 -5.65 -23.08 1.75
C GLY A 92 -5.34 -22.65 0.31
N THR A 93 -5.24 -21.34 0.01
CA THR A 93 -4.90 -20.82 -1.32
C THR A 93 -3.41 -20.76 -1.60
N GLY A 94 -2.56 -20.97 -0.59
CA GLY A 94 -1.10 -20.97 -0.74
C GLY A 94 -0.39 -21.00 0.61
N ILE A 95 0.92 -21.23 0.58
CA ILE A 95 1.76 -21.15 1.76
C ILE A 95 2.01 -19.68 2.06
N ILE A 96 1.89 -19.27 3.32
CA ILE A 96 2.23 -17.90 3.74
C ILE A 96 3.75 -17.73 3.61
N SER A 97 4.16 -16.65 2.94
CA SER A 97 5.57 -16.34 2.71
C SER A 97 6.08 -15.25 3.67
N TYR A 98 5.21 -14.35 4.10
CA TYR A 98 5.46 -13.35 5.15
C TYR A 98 4.15 -12.74 5.65
N GLY A 99 4.22 -12.02 6.77
CA GLY A 99 3.09 -11.36 7.41
C GLY A 99 2.38 -12.20 8.48
N ASN A 100 2.73 -13.49 8.62
CA ASN A 100 2.23 -14.36 9.69
C ASN A 100 3.23 -14.34 10.85
N TYR A 101 2.82 -13.83 12.01
CA TYR A 101 3.72 -13.70 13.16
C TYR A 101 2.99 -13.74 14.49
N GLU A 102 3.73 -14.09 15.54
CA GLU A 102 3.39 -13.92 16.96
C GLU A 102 4.63 -13.40 17.68
N ILE A 103 4.67 -12.08 17.98
CA ILE A 103 5.85 -11.37 18.48
C ILE A 103 5.51 -10.35 19.55
N ASP A 104 6.47 -10.03 20.39
CA ASP A 104 6.47 -8.80 21.17
C ASP A 104 7.07 -7.67 20.34
N ARG A 105 6.25 -6.64 20.06
CA ARG A 105 6.64 -5.53 19.18
C ARG A 105 7.77 -4.71 19.80
N LYS A 106 8.80 -4.45 18.99
CA LYS A 106 9.92 -3.61 19.41
C LYS A 106 9.49 -2.14 19.45
N ILE A 107 9.48 -1.56 20.65
CA ILE A 107 9.23 -0.13 20.85
C ILE A 107 10.53 0.63 20.60
N VAL A 108 10.48 1.61 19.68
CA VAL A 108 11.64 2.41 19.28
C VAL A 108 11.58 3.85 19.82
N LYS A 109 10.37 4.34 20.14
CA LYS A 109 10.17 5.71 20.63
C LYS A 109 8.86 5.81 21.39
N THR A 110 8.81 6.69 22.40
CA THR A 110 7.60 7.12 23.09
C THR A 110 7.50 8.64 23.11
N GLU A 111 6.31 9.19 22.96
CA GLU A 111 6.02 10.61 23.08
C GLU A 111 4.81 10.82 23.99
N VAL A 112 4.87 11.89 24.78
CA VAL A 112 3.77 12.27 25.70
C VAL A 112 3.35 13.69 25.40
N HIS A 113 2.07 13.88 25.07
CA HIS A 113 1.45 15.18 24.84
C HIS A 113 0.22 15.32 25.76
N GLY A 114 0.38 16.01 26.89
CA GLY A 114 -0.69 16.14 27.89
C GLY A 114 -1.10 14.79 28.44
N SER A 115 -2.32 14.36 28.16
CA SER A 115 -2.87 13.05 28.57
C SER A 115 -2.75 11.97 27.48
N GLN A 116 -2.14 12.27 26.36
CA GLN A 116 -1.93 11.32 25.27
C GLN A 116 -0.52 10.75 25.32
N VAL A 117 -0.40 9.46 25.11
CA VAL A 117 0.86 8.74 24.91
C VAL A 117 0.85 8.12 23.54
N THR A 118 1.86 8.43 22.74
CA THR A 118 2.12 7.76 21.46
C THR A 118 3.34 6.86 21.61
N VAL A 119 3.19 5.61 21.21
CA VAL A 119 4.25 4.60 21.19
C VAL A 119 4.53 4.25 19.74
N TYR A 120 5.79 4.31 19.33
CA TYR A 120 6.22 3.98 17.96
C TYR A 120 6.95 2.63 17.96
N PHE A 121 6.62 1.81 16.97
CA PHE A 121 7.19 0.49 16.77
C PHE A 121 8.24 0.49 15.66
N ASP A 122 9.11 -0.51 15.68
CA ASP A 122 10.01 -0.81 14.58
C ASP A 122 9.19 -1.19 13.34
N GLN A 123 9.42 -0.51 12.22
CA GLN A 123 8.67 -0.72 10.98
C GLN A 123 9.22 -1.86 10.12
N SER A 124 10.30 -2.51 10.54
CA SER A 124 10.79 -3.74 9.90
C SER A 124 9.98 -4.98 10.29
N GLU A 125 8.95 -4.82 11.13
CA GLU A 125 8.05 -5.87 11.61
C GLU A 125 6.62 -5.33 11.71
N GLY A 126 5.64 -6.23 11.88
CA GLY A 126 4.26 -5.84 12.14
C GLY A 126 3.43 -5.58 10.90
N ALA A 127 3.65 -6.34 9.82
CA ALA A 127 2.83 -6.30 8.61
C ALA A 127 1.35 -6.52 8.92
N THR A 128 0.47 -5.79 8.21
CA THR A 128 -1.00 -5.94 8.33
C THR A 128 -1.58 -6.90 7.30
N LEU A 129 -0.80 -7.26 6.29
CA LEU A 129 -1.16 -8.22 5.25
C LEU A 129 -0.29 -9.47 5.36
N CYS A 130 -0.85 -10.61 4.97
CA CYS A 130 -0.11 -11.85 4.77
C CYS A 130 0.03 -12.12 3.26
N TYR A 131 1.26 -12.31 2.81
CA TYR A 131 1.53 -12.65 1.40
C TYR A 131 1.70 -14.15 1.24
N THR A 132 1.06 -14.73 0.25
CA THR A 132 1.08 -16.18 -0.01
C THR A 132 1.81 -16.54 -1.27
N SER A 133 2.20 -17.82 -1.39
CA SER A 133 2.82 -18.40 -2.60
C SER A 133 1.89 -18.37 -3.83
N ALA A 134 0.60 -18.09 -3.65
CA ALA A 134 -0.32 -17.81 -4.74
C ALA A 134 -0.13 -16.39 -5.33
N SER A 135 0.86 -15.65 -4.85
CA SER A 135 1.14 -14.25 -5.21
C SER A 135 -0.03 -13.33 -4.90
N ARG A 136 -0.57 -13.43 -3.67
CA ARG A 136 -1.66 -12.59 -3.15
C ARG A 136 -1.36 -12.06 -1.78
N ASN A 137 -1.73 -10.80 -1.55
CA ASN A 137 -1.79 -10.16 -0.26
C ASN A 137 -3.20 -10.32 0.30
N TYR A 138 -3.33 -10.90 1.48
CA TYR A 138 -4.58 -11.02 2.21
C TYR A 138 -4.54 -10.16 3.47
N PRO A 139 -5.64 -9.48 3.83
CA PRO A 139 -5.74 -8.84 5.13
C PRO A 139 -5.53 -9.85 6.25
N GLY A 140 -4.67 -9.51 7.20
CA GLY A 140 -4.42 -10.35 8.37
C GLY A 140 -5.42 -10.12 9.50
N ASN A 141 -5.63 -11.15 10.30
CA ASN A 141 -6.42 -11.09 11.54
C ASN A 141 -5.50 -10.61 12.66
N LEU A 142 -5.41 -9.29 12.83
CA LEU A 142 -4.55 -8.66 13.82
C LEU A 142 -5.13 -8.83 15.23
N THR A 143 -4.25 -9.16 16.19
CA THR A 143 -4.56 -9.10 17.60
C THR A 143 -3.41 -8.45 18.35
N TYR A 144 -3.69 -7.33 19.03
CA TYR A 144 -2.73 -6.57 19.83
C TYR A 144 -3.16 -6.59 21.29
N THR A 145 -2.27 -7.10 22.16
CA THR A 145 -2.45 -7.14 23.61
C THR A 145 -1.41 -6.25 24.27
N ILE A 146 -1.86 -5.26 25.02
CA ILE A 146 -0.99 -4.29 25.67
C ILE A 146 -0.94 -4.56 27.17
N THR A 147 0.26 -4.71 27.71
CA THR A 147 0.51 -4.84 29.15
C THR A 147 1.35 -3.66 29.62
N GLN A 148 0.90 -2.99 30.65
CA GLN A 148 1.71 -1.96 31.31
C GLN A 148 2.70 -2.64 32.26
N ASN A 149 3.97 -2.55 31.93
CA ASN A 149 5.08 -3.18 32.67
C ASN A 149 5.64 -2.29 33.81
N LYS A 150 5.55 -0.96 33.62
CA LYS A 150 6.00 0.02 34.59
C LYS A 150 4.90 1.01 34.95
N PRO A 151 4.91 1.50 36.21
CA PRO A 151 3.98 2.52 36.61
C PRO A 151 4.24 3.85 35.89
N ILE A 152 3.16 4.58 35.57
CA ILE A 152 3.18 5.93 35.02
C ILE A 152 2.58 6.90 36.03
N THR A 153 2.83 8.19 35.93
CA THR A 153 2.22 9.22 36.76
C THR A 153 1.19 10.00 35.96
N VAL A 154 -0.04 10.02 36.46
CA VAL A 154 -1.13 10.84 35.92
C VAL A 154 -1.39 11.99 36.89
N SER A 155 -1.30 13.23 36.42
CA SER A 155 -1.47 14.45 37.24
C SER A 155 -2.61 15.30 36.72
N THR A 156 -3.42 15.88 37.65
CA THR A 156 -4.44 16.86 37.33
C THR A 156 -4.23 18.10 38.21
N LEU A 157 -3.95 19.26 37.62
CA LEU A 157 -3.75 20.53 38.33
C LEU A 157 -2.76 20.43 39.50
N GLY A 158 -1.68 19.64 39.36
CA GLY A 158 -0.68 19.44 40.42
C GLY A 158 -1.06 18.43 41.50
N LEU A 159 -2.21 17.79 41.39
CA LEU A 159 -2.57 16.64 42.20
C LEU A 159 -1.93 15.39 41.58
N PHE A 160 -0.81 14.97 42.11
CA PHE A 160 -0.12 13.75 41.68
C PHE A 160 -0.91 12.53 42.18
N ARG A 161 -1.30 11.67 41.24
CA ARG A 161 -1.76 10.32 41.55
C ARG A 161 -0.63 9.39 41.11
N GLU A 162 -0.04 8.73 42.11
CA GLU A 162 0.88 7.62 41.81
C GLU A 162 0.14 6.53 41.05
N SER A 163 0.84 5.91 40.18
CA SER A 163 0.36 5.12 39.11
C SER A 163 -0.09 3.74 39.47
N TYR A 164 -0.94 3.33 38.67
CA TYR A 164 -1.58 2.02 38.68
C TYR A 164 -1.30 1.33 37.34
N THR A 165 -1.33 0.02 37.36
CA THR A 165 -1.47 -0.78 36.16
C THR A 165 -2.88 -0.57 35.63
N THR A 166 -2.97 -0.20 34.34
CA THR A 166 -4.24 0.02 33.65
C THR A 166 -4.48 -1.14 32.69
N ASP A 167 -5.71 -1.60 32.58
CA ASP A 167 -6.11 -2.50 31.50
C ASP A 167 -6.30 -1.69 30.22
N TYR A 168 -5.91 -2.29 29.10
CA TYR A 168 -6.01 -1.67 27.79
C TYR A 168 -6.92 -2.49 26.90
N PHE A 169 -7.72 -1.81 26.10
CA PHE A 169 -8.54 -2.43 25.07
C PHE A 169 -8.10 -1.91 23.71
N CYS A 170 -7.77 -2.82 22.81
CA CYS A 170 -7.48 -2.56 21.42
C CYS A 170 -8.54 -3.26 20.56
N ASP A 171 -9.22 -2.52 19.69
CA ASP A 171 -10.17 -3.09 18.72
C ASP A 171 -9.48 -3.64 17.46
N ASN A 172 -8.13 -3.53 17.43
CA ASN A 172 -7.25 -3.96 16.34
C ASN A 172 -7.47 -3.23 15.01
N SER A 173 -8.30 -2.19 14.98
CA SER A 173 -8.40 -1.33 13.80
C SER A 173 -7.15 -0.47 13.66
N VAL A 174 -6.64 -0.38 12.43
CA VAL A 174 -5.43 0.39 12.11
C VAL A 174 -5.84 1.68 11.42
N GLN A 175 -5.45 2.81 11.99
CA GLN A 175 -5.61 4.12 11.37
C GLN A 175 -4.32 4.51 10.62
N ASP A 176 -4.46 4.84 9.35
CA ASP A 176 -3.36 5.25 8.49
C ASP A 176 -3.73 6.57 7.82
N GLU A 177 -2.91 7.60 8.03
CA GLU A 177 -3.21 8.94 7.52
C GLU A 177 -3.19 9.01 6.00
N GLU A 178 -2.28 8.30 5.33
CA GLU A 178 -2.20 8.30 3.87
C GLU A 178 -3.40 7.56 3.25
N VAL A 179 -3.76 6.41 3.80
CA VAL A 179 -4.91 5.61 3.35
C VAL A 179 -6.22 6.35 3.60
N SER A 180 -6.36 7.06 4.72
CA SER A 180 -7.56 7.80 5.09
C SER A 180 -7.89 8.98 4.17
N LYS A 181 -6.94 9.44 3.35
CA LYS A 181 -7.18 10.45 2.31
C LYS A 181 -8.05 9.94 1.15
N PHE A 182 -8.22 8.64 1.01
CA PHE A 182 -8.97 8.01 -0.08
C PHE A 182 -10.38 7.63 0.33
N THR A 183 -11.29 7.62 -0.65
CA THR A 183 -12.65 7.09 -0.51
C THR A 183 -12.77 5.80 -1.31
N SER A 184 -13.35 4.76 -0.69
CA SER A 184 -13.57 3.47 -1.32
C SER A 184 -14.86 3.50 -2.12
N GLU A 185 -14.79 3.15 -3.40
CA GLU A 185 -15.95 3.08 -4.30
C GLU A 185 -16.15 1.63 -4.77
N ILE A 186 -17.30 1.08 -4.45
CA ILE A 186 -17.73 -0.25 -4.89
C ILE A 186 -18.65 -0.09 -6.07
N VAL A 187 -18.20 -0.54 -7.25
CA VAL A 187 -18.91 -0.36 -8.52
C VAL A 187 -19.67 -1.62 -8.91
N PRO A 188 -21.01 -1.65 -8.83
CA PRO A 188 -21.79 -2.84 -9.19
C PRO A 188 -21.64 -3.19 -10.68
N GLY A 189 -20.95 -4.29 -10.98
CA GLY A 189 -20.70 -4.75 -12.34
C GLY A 189 -19.56 -4.07 -13.06
N GLY A 190 -18.79 -3.21 -12.37
CA GLY A 190 -17.57 -2.58 -12.83
C GLY A 190 -16.37 -2.97 -11.97
N ILE A 191 -15.34 -2.16 -12.00
CA ILE A 191 -14.10 -2.37 -11.25
C ILE A 191 -14.12 -1.49 -10.01
N ASN A 192 -13.93 -2.07 -8.83
CA ASN A 192 -13.81 -1.30 -7.61
C ASN A 192 -12.56 -0.43 -7.62
N TYR A 193 -12.62 0.74 -6.99
CA TYR A 193 -11.47 1.63 -6.90
C TYR A 193 -11.43 2.43 -5.60
N GLN A 194 -10.28 3.00 -5.32
CA GLN A 194 -10.05 4.01 -4.30
C GLN A 194 -9.80 5.36 -4.98
N LEU A 195 -10.37 6.42 -4.46
CA LEU A 195 -10.27 7.75 -5.05
C LEU A 195 -9.75 8.78 -4.04
N TYR A 196 -8.60 9.36 -4.33
CA TYR A 196 -8.12 10.56 -3.67
C TYR A 196 -8.65 11.82 -4.37
N LYS A 197 -9.10 12.78 -3.57
CA LYS A 197 -9.63 14.07 -4.04
C LYS A 197 -8.79 15.18 -3.43
N PRO A 198 -8.00 15.93 -4.21
CA PRO A 198 -7.21 17.02 -3.68
C PRO A 198 -8.09 18.14 -3.12
N GLU A 199 -7.66 18.76 -2.03
CA GLU A 199 -8.36 19.90 -1.44
C GLU A 199 -8.45 21.06 -2.45
N GLY A 200 -9.64 21.60 -2.65
CA GLY A 200 -9.88 22.63 -3.65
C GLY A 200 -10.08 22.16 -5.08
N GLY A 201 -9.97 20.84 -5.33
CA GLY A 201 -10.09 20.24 -6.66
C GLY A 201 -8.81 20.38 -7.49
N ALA A 202 -8.78 19.73 -8.64
CA ALA A 202 -7.69 19.77 -9.63
C ALA A 202 -8.23 19.46 -11.03
N ASP A 203 -7.43 19.73 -12.04
CA ASP A 203 -7.74 19.43 -13.45
C ASP A 203 -7.00 18.20 -13.99
N LYS A 204 -6.30 17.45 -13.11
CA LYS A 204 -5.45 16.30 -13.49
C LYS A 204 -5.92 15.03 -12.79
N LEU A 205 -5.63 13.89 -13.41
CA LEU A 205 -5.91 12.56 -12.88
C LEU A 205 -4.69 11.66 -13.01
N VAL A 206 -4.35 10.95 -11.94
CA VAL A 206 -3.44 9.80 -11.97
C VAL A 206 -4.27 8.53 -11.89
N VAL A 207 -4.11 7.64 -12.86
CA VAL A 207 -4.68 6.30 -12.87
C VAL A 207 -3.58 5.30 -12.48
N TRP A 208 -3.83 4.54 -11.41
CA TRP A 208 -2.90 3.53 -10.90
C TRP A 208 -3.48 2.11 -11.04
N PHE A 209 -2.72 1.23 -11.68
CA PHE A 209 -2.98 -0.22 -11.72
C PHE A 209 -1.93 -0.98 -10.90
N HIS A 210 -2.38 -1.66 -9.86
CA HIS A 210 -1.54 -2.41 -8.93
C HIS A 210 -0.92 -3.68 -9.51
N GLY A 211 0.03 -4.29 -8.80
CA GLY A 211 0.61 -5.59 -9.14
C GLY A 211 -0.36 -6.77 -8.93
N ASN A 212 0.10 -7.98 -9.27
CA ASN A 212 -0.76 -9.17 -9.14
C ASN A 212 -1.13 -9.48 -7.67
N GLY A 213 -0.27 -9.08 -6.73
CA GLY A 213 -0.45 -9.32 -5.29
C GLY A 213 -1.70 -8.69 -4.71
N GLU A 214 -2.16 -7.58 -5.26
CA GLU A 214 -3.24 -6.76 -4.73
C GLU A 214 -4.61 -7.08 -5.37
N GLY A 215 -4.69 -8.07 -6.27
CA GLY A 215 -5.97 -8.51 -6.87
C GLY A 215 -6.94 -9.09 -5.84
N ASP A 216 -8.23 -8.83 -6.02
CA ASP A 216 -9.29 -9.29 -5.12
C ASP A 216 -9.72 -10.71 -5.43
N MET A 217 -8.90 -11.69 -5.03
CA MET A 217 -9.27 -13.10 -5.15
C MET A 217 -10.18 -13.50 -4.00
N LEU A 218 -11.27 -14.21 -4.30
CA LEU A 218 -12.26 -14.68 -3.33
C LEU A 218 -13.09 -13.58 -2.66
N GLY A 219 -13.04 -12.33 -3.11
CA GLY A 219 -13.71 -11.20 -2.47
C GLY A 219 -13.17 -10.87 -1.07
N SER A 220 -11.90 -11.17 -0.82
CA SER A 220 -11.28 -11.07 0.51
C SER A 220 -10.64 -9.71 0.79
N ASN A 221 -10.31 -8.93 -0.24
CA ASN A 221 -9.52 -7.72 -0.10
C ASN A 221 -10.34 -6.44 0.12
N ASN A 222 -11.66 -6.52 0.03
CA ASN A 222 -12.58 -5.41 0.34
C ASN A 222 -12.21 -4.06 -0.30
N ASN A 223 -11.62 -4.07 -1.50
CA ASN A 223 -11.12 -2.88 -2.19
C ASN A 223 -9.98 -2.14 -1.43
N MET A 224 -9.16 -2.86 -0.68
CA MET A 224 -8.11 -2.26 0.15
C MET A 224 -6.68 -2.69 -0.22
N ALA A 225 -6.49 -3.85 -0.85
CA ALA A 225 -5.14 -4.38 -1.07
C ALA A 225 -4.26 -3.46 -1.93
N GLN A 226 -4.82 -2.77 -2.93
CA GLN A 226 -4.11 -1.79 -3.76
C GLN A 226 -3.62 -0.56 -2.97
N MET A 227 -4.20 -0.32 -1.79
CA MET A 227 -3.78 0.73 -0.88
C MET A 227 -2.72 0.27 0.11
N LEU A 228 -2.82 -1.00 0.53
CA LEU A 228 -2.05 -1.54 1.66
C LEU A 228 -0.85 -2.38 1.22
N GLY A 229 -0.86 -2.95 0.00
CA GLY A 229 0.18 -3.88 -0.46
C GLY A 229 1.54 -3.24 -0.75
N ASN A 230 1.56 -1.97 -1.08
CA ASN A 230 2.75 -1.13 -1.27
C ASN A 230 2.33 0.34 -1.41
N ARG A 231 3.29 1.25 -1.57
CA ARG A 231 3.00 2.70 -1.72
C ARG A 231 2.35 3.09 -3.06
N GLY A 232 2.02 2.14 -3.92
CA GLY A 232 1.57 2.39 -5.29
C GLY A 232 0.46 3.42 -5.43
N ALA A 233 -0.60 3.33 -4.64
CA ALA A 233 -1.69 4.30 -4.67
C ALA A 233 -1.38 5.53 -3.81
N VAL A 234 -0.93 5.34 -2.56
CA VAL A 234 -0.78 6.41 -1.57
C VAL A 234 0.33 7.39 -1.92
N ALA A 235 1.40 6.95 -2.61
CA ALA A 235 2.49 7.84 -3.02
C ALA A 235 2.01 9.00 -3.92
N TRP A 236 1.03 8.75 -4.79
CA TRP A 236 0.47 9.79 -5.66
C TRP A 236 -0.31 10.87 -4.89
N ALA A 237 -0.84 10.53 -3.70
CA ALA A 237 -1.53 11.46 -2.80
C ALA A 237 -0.60 12.08 -1.74
N SER A 238 0.72 11.84 -1.82
CA SER A 238 1.71 12.48 -0.95
C SER A 238 1.85 13.97 -1.28
N ASP A 239 2.22 14.76 -0.28
CA ASP A 239 2.40 16.20 -0.45
C ASP A 239 3.44 16.51 -1.54
N GLU A 240 4.54 15.73 -1.60
CA GLU A 240 5.59 15.86 -2.62
C GLU A 240 5.03 15.69 -4.04
N PHE A 241 4.30 14.61 -4.30
CA PHE A 241 3.77 14.36 -5.65
C PHE A 241 2.65 15.34 -6.01
N GLN A 242 1.81 15.69 -5.04
CA GLN A 242 0.76 16.69 -5.23
C GLN A 242 1.36 18.08 -5.53
N GLU A 243 2.47 18.46 -4.90
CA GLU A 243 3.20 19.70 -5.20
C GLU A 243 3.77 19.68 -6.63
N ILE A 244 4.46 18.59 -7.04
CA ILE A 244 5.02 18.45 -8.39
C ILE A 244 3.94 18.51 -9.44
N LEU A 245 2.81 17.85 -9.23
CA LEU A 245 1.68 17.80 -10.16
C LEU A 245 0.82 19.08 -10.13
N GLY A 246 0.98 19.95 -9.10
CA GLY A 246 0.11 21.09 -8.88
C GLY A 246 -1.33 20.70 -8.53
N GLY A 247 -1.50 19.58 -7.85
CA GLY A 247 -2.76 18.92 -7.54
C GLY A 247 -3.22 17.93 -8.62
N ALA A 248 -3.60 16.72 -8.20
CA ALA A 248 -4.17 15.69 -9.07
C ALA A 248 -5.12 14.78 -8.27
N TYR A 249 -6.23 14.37 -8.88
CA TYR A 249 -6.99 13.21 -8.39
C TYR A 249 -6.16 11.94 -8.55
N VAL A 250 -6.39 10.94 -7.70
CA VAL A 250 -5.76 9.62 -7.85
C VAL A 250 -6.85 8.56 -7.87
N LEU A 251 -6.91 7.79 -8.96
CA LEU A 251 -7.84 6.70 -9.16
C LEU A 251 -7.06 5.38 -9.13
N ALA A 252 -7.17 4.65 -8.03
CA ALA A 252 -6.50 3.37 -7.83
C ALA A 252 -7.50 2.23 -7.95
N PHE A 253 -7.48 1.54 -9.08
CA PHE A 253 -8.34 0.39 -9.34
C PHE A 253 -7.89 -0.85 -8.59
N GLN A 254 -8.85 -1.74 -8.28
CA GLN A 254 -8.58 -3.09 -7.81
C GLN A 254 -9.09 -4.14 -8.80
N ALA A 255 -8.18 -4.97 -9.33
CA ALA A 255 -8.58 -6.10 -10.17
C ALA A 255 -9.54 -7.03 -9.41
N PRO A 256 -10.65 -7.46 -10.02
CA PRO A 256 -11.56 -8.42 -9.39
C PRO A 256 -10.91 -9.78 -9.07
N ASP A 257 -9.83 -10.11 -9.77
CA ASP A 257 -8.90 -11.22 -9.54
C ASP A 257 -7.50 -10.79 -10.02
N THR A 258 -7.24 -10.79 -11.31
CA THR A 258 -5.97 -10.41 -11.90
C THR A 258 -6.14 -9.57 -13.15
N TRP A 259 -5.23 -8.63 -13.40
CA TRP A 259 -5.20 -7.84 -14.63
C TRP A 259 -4.92 -8.66 -15.89
N TYR A 260 -4.37 -9.89 -15.76
CA TYR A 260 -4.21 -10.76 -16.92
C TYR A 260 -5.53 -11.16 -17.57
N TYR A 261 -6.64 -11.09 -16.85
CA TYR A 261 -7.98 -11.35 -17.38
C TYR A 261 -8.63 -10.13 -18.06
N ALA A 262 -7.90 -9.03 -18.21
CA ALA A 262 -8.44 -7.76 -18.69
C ALA A 262 -9.22 -7.88 -20.00
N GLN A 263 -8.68 -8.61 -20.99
CA GLN A 263 -9.36 -8.83 -22.27
C GLN A 263 -10.50 -9.84 -22.18
N ARG A 264 -10.28 -10.91 -21.41
CA ARG A 264 -11.29 -11.97 -21.22
C ARG A 264 -12.56 -11.44 -20.55
N ASP A 265 -12.40 -10.58 -19.54
CA ASP A 265 -13.49 -10.12 -18.67
C ASP A 265 -13.96 -8.69 -19.02
N GLY A 266 -13.44 -8.11 -20.11
CA GLY A 266 -13.82 -6.78 -20.57
C GLY A 266 -13.37 -5.64 -19.65
N LEU A 267 -12.30 -5.85 -18.84
CA LEU A 267 -11.86 -4.86 -17.86
C LEU A 267 -11.24 -3.60 -18.50
N LEU A 268 -10.78 -3.69 -19.77
CA LEU A 268 -10.25 -2.53 -20.48
C LEU A 268 -11.34 -1.49 -20.71
N ASP A 269 -12.47 -1.91 -21.29
CA ASP A 269 -13.59 -1.01 -21.58
C ASP A 269 -14.28 -0.53 -20.29
N GLN A 270 -14.33 -1.39 -19.26
CA GLN A 270 -14.85 -1.00 -17.94
C GLN A 270 -13.97 0.08 -17.30
N ALA A 271 -12.65 -0.12 -17.28
CA ALA A 271 -11.73 0.89 -16.74
C ALA A 271 -11.80 2.20 -17.51
N ALA A 272 -11.88 2.16 -18.85
CA ALA A 272 -12.05 3.33 -19.69
C ALA A 272 -13.32 4.10 -19.33
N ALA A 273 -14.46 3.41 -19.25
CA ALA A 273 -15.74 4.03 -18.90
C ALA A 273 -15.72 4.66 -17.48
N GLU A 274 -15.08 4.01 -16.52
CA GLU A 274 -14.97 4.53 -15.15
C GLU A 274 -14.02 5.74 -15.08
N ILE A 275 -12.91 5.73 -15.82
CA ILE A 275 -12.02 6.90 -15.96
C ILE A 275 -12.81 8.08 -16.53
N GLU A 276 -13.55 7.89 -17.63
CA GLU A 276 -14.39 8.93 -18.25
C GLU A 276 -15.46 9.45 -17.29
N ALA A 277 -16.08 8.55 -16.50
CA ALA A 277 -17.06 8.93 -15.49
C ALA A 277 -16.44 9.83 -14.40
N VAL A 278 -15.26 9.47 -13.87
CA VAL A 278 -14.52 10.27 -12.88
C VAL A 278 -14.13 11.62 -13.46
N VAL A 279 -13.61 11.65 -14.70
CA VAL A 279 -13.27 12.88 -15.42
C VAL A 279 -14.48 13.80 -15.53
N SER A 280 -15.63 13.26 -15.93
CA SER A 280 -16.88 14.02 -16.08
C SER A 280 -17.42 14.54 -14.76
N VAL A 281 -17.42 13.71 -13.71
CA VAL A 281 -17.99 14.07 -12.39
C VAL A 281 -17.20 15.18 -11.71
N TYR A 282 -15.86 15.13 -11.81
CA TYR A 282 -14.99 16.07 -11.11
C TYR A 282 -14.50 17.24 -11.98
N GLY A 283 -14.85 17.27 -13.27
CA GLY A 283 -14.45 18.32 -14.19
C GLY A 283 -12.95 18.31 -14.50
N ILE A 284 -12.34 17.12 -14.53
CA ILE A 284 -10.94 16.92 -14.86
C ILE A 284 -10.76 17.18 -16.38
N ASP A 285 -9.60 17.71 -16.76
CA ASP A 285 -9.24 17.89 -18.15
C ASP A 285 -8.91 16.52 -18.77
N PRO A 286 -9.65 16.03 -19.78
CA PRO A 286 -9.37 14.74 -20.40
C PRO A 286 -8.01 14.66 -21.08
N GLY A 287 -7.37 15.80 -21.39
CA GLY A 287 -6.00 15.87 -21.89
C GLY A 287 -4.92 15.81 -20.80
N LYS A 288 -5.28 15.60 -19.52
CA LYS A 288 -4.34 15.64 -18.38
C LYS A 288 -4.43 14.39 -17.50
N ILE A 289 -4.48 13.24 -18.13
CA ILE A 289 -4.54 11.95 -17.43
C ILE A 289 -3.20 11.24 -17.50
N ILE A 290 -2.63 10.93 -16.34
CA ILE A 290 -1.39 10.18 -16.17
C ILE A 290 -1.76 8.72 -15.96
N LEU A 291 -1.16 7.82 -16.73
CA LEU A 291 -1.26 6.38 -16.54
C LEU A 291 -0.04 5.84 -15.81
N SER A 292 -0.25 5.06 -14.77
CA SER A 292 0.84 4.32 -14.11
C SER A 292 0.39 2.95 -13.62
N GLY A 293 1.33 2.03 -13.51
CA GLY A 293 1.07 0.70 -12.97
C GLY A 293 2.35 -0.12 -12.88
N CYS A 294 2.29 -1.24 -12.13
CA CYS A 294 3.45 -2.10 -11.92
C CYS A 294 3.12 -3.58 -12.15
N SER A 295 4.08 -4.35 -12.67
CA SER A 295 3.96 -5.80 -12.88
C SER A 295 2.72 -6.16 -13.71
N ALA A 296 1.75 -6.89 -13.17
CA ALA A 296 0.44 -7.13 -13.80
C ALA A 296 -0.30 -5.83 -14.10
N GLY A 297 -0.18 -4.80 -13.27
CA GLY A 297 -0.69 -3.45 -13.55
C GLY A 297 0.08 -2.74 -14.66
N GLY A 298 1.38 -3.01 -14.80
CA GLY A 298 2.16 -2.58 -15.96
C GLY A 298 1.68 -3.25 -17.25
N TYR A 299 1.30 -4.53 -17.19
CA TYR A 299 0.61 -5.21 -18.29
C TYR A 299 -0.73 -4.54 -18.60
N MET A 300 -1.58 -4.29 -17.59
CA MET A 300 -2.85 -3.60 -17.76
C MET A 300 -2.65 -2.21 -18.38
N SER A 301 -1.67 -1.44 -17.90
CA SER A 301 -1.33 -0.13 -18.48
C SER A 301 -0.93 -0.23 -19.95
N THR A 302 -0.13 -1.23 -20.32
CA THR A 302 0.23 -1.49 -21.72
C THR A 302 -1.01 -1.84 -22.56
N ARG A 303 -1.92 -2.67 -22.03
CA ARG A 303 -3.17 -3.00 -22.70
C ARG A 303 -4.12 -1.81 -22.84
N MET A 304 -4.17 -0.91 -21.87
CA MET A 304 -4.91 0.36 -21.97
C MET A 304 -4.35 1.24 -23.09
N LEU A 305 -3.01 1.34 -23.21
CA LEU A 305 -2.38 2.09 -24.31
C LEU A 305 -2.62 1.46 -25.68
N ILE A 306 -2.88 0.15 -25.77
CA ILE A 306 -3.24 -0.52 -27.03
C ILE A 306 -4.71 -0.27 -27.36
N ALA A 307 -5.61 -0.32 -26.36
CA ALA A 307 -7.06 -0.27 -26.57
C ALA A 307 -7.62 1.16 -26.55
N HIS A 308 -7.15 2.00 -25.65
CA HIS A 308 -7.66 3.35 -25.37
C HIS A 308 -6.52 4.37 -25.18
N PRO A 309 -5.58 4.51 -26.13
CA PRO A 309 -4.45 5.44 -25.99
C PRO A 309 -4.88 6.90 -25.85
N GLU A 310 -6.02 7.26 -26.42
CA GLU A 310 -6.59 8.62 -26.42
C GLU A 310 -6.94 9.14 -25.04
N LEU A 311 -7.07 8.26 -24.05
CA LEU A 311 -7.35 8.65 -22.66
C LEU A 311 -6.14 9.27 -21.96
N PHE A 312 -4.92 9.01 -22.42
CA PHE A 312 -3.72 9.29 -21.61
C PHE A 312 -2.81 10.33 -22.25
N ALA A 313 -2.43 11.32 -21.45
CA ALA A 313 -1.46 12.33 -21.85
C ALA A 313 -0.02 11.81 -21.73
N VAL A 314 0.24 10.92 -20.75
CA VAL A 314 1.58 10.38 -20.45
C VAL A 314 1.43 9.06 -19.68
N ALA A 315 2.42 8.17 -19.80
CA ALA A 315 2.46 6.92 -19.05
C ALA A 315 3.81 6.67 -18.36
N MET A 316 3.76 6.19 -17.12
CA MET A 316 4.91 5.70 -16.37
C MET A 316 4.65 4.23 -15.99
N ILE A 317 5.33 3.30 -16.67
CA ILE A 317 5.03 1.87 -16.58
C ILE A 317 6.21 1.14 -15.94
N ASN A 318 5.93 0.41 -14.85
CA ASN A 318 6.95 -0.26 -14.06
C ASN A 318 6.90 -1.77 -14.30
N CYS A 319 8.05 -2.37 -14.61
CA CYS A 319 8.25 -3.82 -14.79
C CYS A 319 7.03 -4.53 -15.44
N PRO A 320 6.55 -4.07 -16.61
CA PRO A 320 5.32 -4.59 -17.21
C PRO A 320 5.46 -6.09 -17.51
N ALA A 321 4.56 -6.91 -16.92
CA ALA A 321 4.62 -8.36 -17.00
C ALA A 321 4.06 -8.90 -18.33
N LEU A 322 4.72 -8.57 -19.44
CA LEU A 322 4.23 -8.86 -20.78
C LEU A 322 4.48 -10.31 -21.22
N ASP A 323 5.63 -10.89 -20.86
CA ASP A 323 6.06 -12.23 -21.26
C ASP A 323 5.27 -13.34 -20.58
N VAL A 324 4.91 -13.16 -19.32
CA VAL A 324 4.15 -14.14 -18.52
C VAL A 324 2.64 -14.04 -18.71
N ALA A 325 2.14 -13.07 -19.47
CA ALA A 325 0.71 -12.79 -19.57
C ALA A 325 -0.07 -13.99 -20.11
N THR A 326 0.40 -14.65 -21.18
CA THR A 326 -0.27 -15.80 -21.79
C THR A 326 -0.35 -16.98 -20.83
N ASP A 327 0.71 -17.28 -20.08
CA ASP A 327 0.74 -18.38 -19.12
C ASP A 327 -0.21 -18.14 -17.93
N ARG A 328 -0.57 -16.88 -17.69
CA ARG A 328 -1.49 -16.44 -16.63
C ARG A 328 -2.90 -16.17 -17.10
N GLY A 329 -3.24 -16.57 -18.34
CA GLY A 329 -4.59 -16.46 -18.91
C GLY A 329 -4.89 -15.12 -19.60
N GLY A 330 -3.86 -14.28 -19.78
CA GLY A 330 -3.92 -13.06 -20.57
C GLY A 330 -3.40 -13.25 -21.98
N GLN A 331 -3.00 -12.16 -22.63
CA GLN A 331 -2.44 -12.17 -23.98
C GLN A 331 -1.16 -11.32 -23.99
N THR A 332 -0.04 -11.92 -24.28
CA THR A 332 1.21 -11.19 -24.52
C THR A 332 1.02 -10.24 -25.69
N PRO A 333 1.34 -8.94 -25.57
CA PRO A 333 1.22 -7.99 -26.66
C PRO A 333 2.05 -8.42 -27.87
N THR A 334 1.45 -8.36 -29.04
CA THR A 334 2.14 -8.63 -30.31
C THR A 334 3.07 -7.47 -30.68
N ASP A 335 3.98 -7.71 -31.62
CA ASP A 335 4.87 -6.66 -32.12
C ASP A 335 4.09 -5.53 -32.81
N ASP A 336 3.02 -5.86 -33.53
CA ASP A 336 2.18 -4.88 -34.21
C ASP A 336 1.37 -4.03 -33.20
N GLU A 337 0.90 -4.63 -32.11
CA GLU A 337 0.27 -3.88 -31.03
C GLU A 337 1.25 -2.90 -30.35
N LEU A 338 2.52 -3.31 -30.11
CA LEU A 338 3.53 -2.41 -29.55
C LEU A 338 3.91 -1.27 -30.53
N ARG A 339 3.91 -1.53 -31.84
CA ARG A 339 4.06 -0.46 -32.86
C ARG A 339 2.85 0.48 -32.89
N ALA A 340 1.65 -0.04 -32.66
CA ALA A 340 0.45 0.79 -32.55
C ALA A 340 0.52 1.72 -31.33
N VAL A 341 1.08 1.27 -30.20
CA VAL A 341 1.35 2.13 -29.03
C VAL A 341 2.28 3.29 -29.41
N LYS A 342 3.38 3.02 -30.14
CA LYS A 342 4.24 4.10 -30.68
C LYS A 342 3.48 5.07 -31.57
N ALA A 343 2.67 4.53 -32.50
CA ALA A 343 1.91 5.33 -33.44
C ALA A 343 0.84 6.23 -32.77
N ALA A 344 0.35 5.85 -31.60
CA ALA A 344 -0.56 6.66 -30.81
C ALA A 344 0.10 7.92 -30.22
N GLY A 345 1.43 7.93 -30.07
CA GLY A 345 2.20 9.12 -29.71
C GLY A 345 2.08 9.54 -28.23
N VAL A 346 1.67 8.65 -27.35
CA VAL A 346 1.68 8.91 -25.90
C VAL A 346 3.11 8.84 -25.39
N PRO A 347 3.64 9.86 -24.68
CA PRO A 347 4.94 9.79 -24.02
C PRO A 347 4.98 8.69 -22.96
N ILE A 348 6.04 7.86 -22.96
CA ILE A 348 6.14 6.71 -22.07
C ILE A 348 7.52 6.65 -21.42
N TRP A 349 7.55 6.50 -20.09
CA TRP A 349 8.77 6.15 -19.36
C TRP A 349 8.62 4.77 -18.71
N LEU A 350 9.46 3.83 -19.14
CA LEU A 350 9.51 2.46 -18.61
C LEU A 350 10.56 2.38 -17.50
N VAL A 351 10.26 1.68 -16.39
CA VAL A 351 11.18 1.46 -15.28
C VAL A 351 11.21 -0.01 -14.92
N GLN A 352 12.40 -0.63 -14.82
CA GLN A 352 12.52 -2.03 -14.42
C GLN A 352 13.87 -2.31 -13.74
N GLY A 353 13.98 -3.41 -13.00
CA GLY A 353 15.24 -3.97 -12.52
C GLY A 353 15.95 -4.75 -13.63
N GLN A 354 17.28 -4.57 -13.77
CA GLN A 354 18.07 -5.29 -14.78
C GLN A 354 18.05 -6.82 -14.55
N THR A 355 17.96 -7.23 -13.29
CA THR A 355 18.00 -8.64 -12.85
C THR A 355 16.67 -9.12 -12.31
N ASP A 356 15.57 -8.56 -12.81
CA ASP A 356 14.22 -8.99 -12.47
C ASP A 356 14.02 -10.46 -12.81
N ALA A 357 13.79 -11.29 -11.78
CA ALA A 357 13.61 -12.73 -11.94
C ALA A 357 12.15 -13.14 -12.14
N SER A 358 11.20 -12.23 -11.90
CA SER A 358 9.76 -12.49 -12.04
C SER A 358 9.23 -12.13 -13.41
N VAL A 359 9.82 -11.10 -14.02
CA VAL A 359 9.45 -10.57 -15.34
C VAL A 359 10.73 -10.33 -16.13
N ALA A 360 10.90 -11.05 -17.23
CA ALA A 360 12.13 -10.98 -18.03
C ALA A 360 12.30 -9.61 -18.69
N THR A 361 13.29 -8.85 -18.24
CA THR A 361 13.55 -7.47 -18.69
C THR A 361 13.70 -7.37 -20.22
N ASP A 362 14.39 -8.36 -20.84
CA ASP A 362 14.61 -8.38 -22.29
C ASP A 362 13.32 -8.64 -23.08
N ALA A 363 12.41 -9.47 -22.56
CA ALA A 363 11.14 -9.80 -23.19
C ALA A 363 10.02 -8.76 -22.91
N CYS A 364 10.21 -7.90 -21.94
CA CYS A 364 9.22 -6.94 -21.46
C CYS A 364 9.66 -5.49 -21.73
N SER A 365 10.26 -4.80 -20.77
CA SER A 365 10.56 -3.37 -20.89
C SER A 365 11.52 -3.06 -22.05
N LYS A 366 12.58 -3.85 -22.23
CA LYS A 366 13.52 -3.64 -23.35
C LYS A 366 12.86 -3.92 -24.69
N ARG A 367 12.04 -4.99 -24.79
CA ARG A 367 11.30 -5.28 -26.02
C ARG A 367 10.33 -4.14 -26.35
N MET A 368 9.54 -3.68 -25.37
CA MET A 368 8.62 -2.56 -25.57
C MET A 368 9.36 -1.30 -25.97
N PHE A 369 10.44 -0.93 -25.26
CA PHE A 369 11.25 0.24 -25.61
C PHE A 369 11.86 0.13 -27.01
N GLY A 370 12.26 -1.07 -27.43
CA GLY A 370 12.76 -1.31 -28.79
C GLY A 370 11.76 -0.92 -29.88
N PHE A 371 10.47 -1.19 -29.68
CA PHE A 371 9.42 -0.75 -30.62
C PHE A 371 9.11 0.74 -30.49
N LEU A 372 9.10 1.29 -29.27
CA LEU A 372 8.89 2.72 -29.03
C LEU A 372 10.00 3.58 -29.66
N SER A 373 11.24 3.11 -29.62
CA SER A 373 12.42 3.79 -30.18
C SER A 373 12.78 3.35 -31.61
N GLU A 374 11.95 2.53 -32.26
CA GLU A 374 12.20 2.05 -33.62
C GLU A 374 12.39 3.25 -34.61
N ASN A 375 13.54 3.30 -35.31
CA ASN A 375 13.96 4.37 -36.19
C ASN A 375 14.26 5.73 -35.53
N GLU A 376 14.41 5.77 -34.20
CA GLU A 376 14.80 6.96 -33.45
C GLU A 376 16.29 6.93 -33.07
N GLN A 377 16.86 8.11 -32.83
CA GLN A 377 18.16 8.21 -32.17
C GLN A 377 17.94 8.05 -30.66
N VAL A 378 18.73 7.19 -30.02
CA VAL A 378 18.65 6.90 -28.61
C VAL A 378 19.93 7.32 -27.92
N THR A 379 19.81 8.05 -26.84
CA THR A 379 20.90 8.40 -25.91
C THR A 379 20.88 7.46 -24.72
N GLU A 380 22.06 6.98 -24.32
CA GLU A 380 22.25 6.18 -23.10
C GLU A 380 23.00 7.00 -22.06
N THR A 381 22.46 7.05 -20.85
CA THR A 381 23.06 7.77 -19.72
C THR A 381 23.14 6.87 -18.50
N ARG A 382 24.36 6.68 -17.98
CA ARG A 382 24.59 5.98 -16.72
C ARG A 382 24.50 6.96 -15.56
N ILE A 383 23.64 6.68 -14.57
CA ILE A 383 23.39 7.53 -13.42
C ILE A 383 23.78 6.77 -12.14
N ALA A 384 24.78 7.28 -11.45
CA ALA A 384 25.15 6.81 -10.12
C ALA A 384 24.22 7.45 -9.09
N GLN A 385 23.86 6.68 -8.08
CA GLN A 385 23.03 7.17 -6.98
C GLN A 385 23.90 7.59 -5.81
N ALA A 386 23.60 8.77 -5.24
CA ALA A 386 24.28 9.26 -4.04
C ALA A 386 23.70 8.61 -2.77
N ASP A 387 22.41 8.31 -2.76
CA ASP A 387 21.74 7.62 -1.68
C ASP A 387 22.03 6.11 -1.77
N PRO A 388 22.63 5.50 -0.72
CA PRO A 388 22.92 4.07 -0.69
C PRO A 388 21.65 3.18 -0.72
N ASN A 389 20.49 3.75 -0.43
CA ASN A 389 19.20 3.05 -0.54
C ASN A 389 18.71 2.96 -1.99
N ASN A 390 19.38 3.55 -2.95
CA ASN A 390 19.04 3.50 -4.37
C ASN A 390 20.18 2.88 -5.16
N SER A 391 19.86 1.91 -6.00
CA SER A 391 20.81 1.31 -6.92
C SER A 391 21.13 2.27 -8.08
N ALA A 392 22.32 2.15 -8.64
CA ALA A 392 22.64 2.84 -9.88
C ALA A 392 21.73 2.37 -11.02
N MET A 393 21.46 3.26 -11.97
CA MET A 393 20.60 2.97 -13.12
C MET A 393 21.24 3.42 -14.44
N THR A 394 20.75 2.86 -15.53
CA THR A 394 21.01 3.37 -16.89
C THR A 394 19.67 3.80 -17.49
N THR A 395 19.62 5.01 -18.02
CA THR A 395 18.46 5.53 -18.74
C THR A 395 18.77 5.66 -20.22
N TRP A 396 17.92 5.10 -21.07
CA TRP A 396 17.86 5.30 -22.50
C TRP A 396 16.69 6.22 -22.82
N GLU A 397 16.91 7.17 -23.72
CA GLU A 397 15.85 8.09 -24.14
C GLU A 397 15.95 8.41 -25.64
N THR A 398 14.80 8.57 -26.30
CA THR A 398 14.72 9.06 -27.67
C THR A 398 15.07 10.55 -27.75
N ALA A 399 15.55 11.01 -28.93
CA ALA A 399 16.03 12.39 -29.11
C ALA A 399 14.97 13.46 -28.82
N ASP A 400 13.69 13.13 -29.01
CA ASP A 400 12.54 13.99 -28.67
C ASP A 400 12.12 13.91 -27.20
N GLY A 401 12.71 12.97 -26.41
CA GLY A 401 12.41 12.74 -25.00
C GLY A 401 11.06 12.08 -24.73
N MET A 402 10.34 11.64 -25.79
CA MET A 402 9.02 11.02 -25.63
C MET A 402 9.08 9.62 -24.99
N TYR A 403 10.09 8.84 -25.35
CA TYR A 403 10.20 7.46 -24.88
C TYR A 403 11.47 7.27 -24.09
N LYS A 404 11.32 6.75 -22.87
CA LYS A 404 12.43 6.53 -21.95
C LYS A 404 12.36 5.13 -21.32
N LEU A 405 13.52 4.56 -21.02
CA LEU A 405 13.68 3.32 -20.28
C LEU A 405 14.76 3.49 -19.23
N SER A 406 14.43 3.34 -17.95
CA SER A 406 15.39 3.29 -16.85
C SER A 406 15.50 1.86 -16.31
N LEU A 407 16.71 1.31 -16.33
CA LEU A 407 17.02 0.02 -15.74
C LEU A 407 17.94 0.17 -14.53
N TYR A 408 17.48 -0.28 -13.40
CA TYR A 408 18.23 -0.33 -12.15
C TYR A 408 19.05 -1.61 -12.05
N ASP A 409 20.26 -1.56 -11.51
CA ASP A 409 21.11 -2.75 -11.34
C ASP A 409 20.45 -3.74 -10.38
N THR A 410 19.95 -3.24 -9.26
CA THR A 410 19.21 -4.02 -8.25
C THR A 410 18.05 -3.20 -7.66
N THR A 411 17.24 -3.81 -6.80
CA THR A 411 16.35 -3.08 -5.89
C THR A 411 17.13 -2.47 -4.71
N PRO A 412 16.50 -1.67 -3.83
CA PRO A 412 17.18 -1.10 -2.67
C PRO A 412 17.72 -2.18 -1.71
N ASP A 413 18.95 -2.63 -1.91
CA ASP A 413 19.57 -3.73 -1.16
C ASP A 413 19.70 -3.47 0.36
N ALA A 414 19.74 -2.18 0.75
CA ALA A 414 19.89 -1.80 2.16
C ALA A 414 18.58 -1.89 2.95
N MET A 415 17.44 -2.09 2.29
CA MET A 415 16.15 -2.12 2.97
C MET A 415 15.66 -3.56 3.10
N LEU A 416 15.52 -3.99 4.34
CA LEU A 416 14.76 -5.19 4.67
C LEU A 416 13.28 -4.82 4.65
N CYS A 417 12.45 -5.60 4.00
CA CYS A 417 11.03 -5.37 4.05
C CYS A 417 10.44 -5.83 5.39
N PHE A 418 10.79 -7.03 5.85
CA PHE A 418 10.30 -7.58 7.11
C PHE A 418 11.36 -8.43 7.78
N ALA A 419 11.27 -8.53 9.13
CA ALA A 419 12.04 -9.45 9.95
C ALA A 419 11.03 -10.22 10.82
N GLU A 420 10.62 -11.40 10.38
CA GLU A 420 9.53 -12.17 10.98
C GLU A 420 9.88 -13.64 11.12
N ASP A 421 9.28 -14.27 12.13
CA ASP A 421 9.15 -15.72 12.23
C ASP A 421 7.81 -16.13 11.58
N TYR A 422 7.78 -16.11 10.23
CA TYR A 422 6.55 -16.27 9.46
C TYR A 422 5.99 -17.70 9.45
N ASP A 423 6.80 -18.70 9.77
CA ASP A 423 6.39 -20.11 9.89
C ASP A 423 6.30 -20.58 11.36
N LEU A 424 6.50 -19.66 12.29
CA LEU A 424 6.39 -19.86 13.74
C LEU A 424 7.32 -20.98 14.29
N ASP A 425 8.49 -21.12 13.68
CA ASP A 425 9.49 -22.12 14.11
C ASP A 425 10.47 -21.56 15.18
N GLY A 426 10.33 -20.31 15.55
CA GLY A 426 11.19 -19.59 16.50
C GLY A 426 12.43 -18.98 15.86
N VAL A 427 12.50 -18.96 14.51
CA VAL A 427 13.62 -18.39 13.76
C VAL A 427 13.17 -17.20 12.94
N THR A 428 13.62 -16.01 13.32
CA THR A 428 13.33 -14.79 12.56
C THR A 428 14.01 -14.82 11.20
N THR A 429 13.23 -14.71 10.14
CA THR A 429 13.70 -14.60 8.77
C THR A 429 13.60 -13.16 8.28
N GLN A 430 14.65 -12.70 7.60
CA GLN A 430 14.64 -11.39 6.95
C GLN A 430 14.17 -11.54 5.51
N VAL A 431 13.07 -10.89 5.17
CA VAL A 431 12.55 -10.81 3.81
C VAL A 431 13.14 -9.57 3.15
N GLN A 432 13.87 -9.77 2.06
CA GLN A 432 14.48 -8.71 1.27
C GLN A 432 13.59 -8.30 0.11
N TYR A 433 13.76 -7.05 -0.35
CA TYR A 433 13.10 -6.59 -1.57
C TYR A 433 13.52 -7.45 -2.77
N SER A 434 12.52 -7.87 -3.54
CA SER A 434 12.75 -8.55 -4.81
C SER A 434 13.23 -7.56 -5.88
N ASN A 435 14.16 -7.96 -6.76
CA ASN A 435 14.56 -7.18 -7.94
C ASN A 435 13.40 -6.85 -8.91
N HIS A 436 12.29 -7.54 -8.74
CA HIS A 436 11.04 -7.24 -9.43
C HIS A 436 10.39 -5.92 -8.96
N TRP A 437 10.62 -5.49 -7.70
CA TRP A 437 9.89 -4.36 -7.09
C TRP A 437 10.45 -2.99 -7.50
N SER A 438 10.82 -2.82 -8.75
CA SER A 438 11.41 -1.60 -9.30
C SER A 438 10.46 -0.38 -9.32
N TRP A 439 9.15 -0.60 -9.16
CA TRP A 439 8.18 0.50 -8.99
C TRP A 439 8.47 1.38 -7.77
N ILE A 440 9.17 0.85 -6.76
CA ILE A 440 9.61 1.61 -5.58
C ILE A 440 10.38 2.86 -6.01
N TYR A 441 11.23 2.75 -7.04
CA TYR A 441 11.99 3.89 -7.55
C TYR A 441 11.09 4.97 -8.16
N THR A 442 10.09 4.58 -8.94
CA THR A 442 9.10 5.52 -9.49
C THR A 442 8.31 6.21 -8.38
N LEU A 443 7.89 5.45 -7.36
CA LEU A 443 7.12 5.96 -6.22
C LEU A 443 7.94 6.81 -5.24
N ARG A 444 9.26 6.89 -5.44
CA ARG A 444 10.20 7.81 -4.78
C ARG A 444 10.65 8.94 -5.69
N ASN A 445 10.03 9.08 -6.86
CA ASN A 445 10.44 10.03 -7.91
C ASN A 445 11.94 9.94 -8.26
N ASN A 446 12.53 8.73 -8.18
CA ASN A 446 13.97 8.56 -8.31
C ASN A 446 14.48 8.47 -9.76
N PRO A 447 13.79 7.81 -10.75
CA PRO A 447 14.29 7.74 -12.11
C PRO A 447 14.57 9.13 -12.70
N GLN A 448 15.74 9.27 -13.35
CA GLN A 448 16.20 10.52 -13.95
C GLN A 448 16.60 10.31 -15.41
N ASP A 449 16.42 11.33 -16.23
CA ASP A 449 16.95 11.40 -17.58
C ASP A 449 18.35 12.04 -17.64
N ALA A 450 18.88 12.20 -18.86
CA ALA A 450 20.20 12.81 -19.09
C ALA A 450 20.31 14.26 -18.60
N SER A 451 19.19 14.97 -18.51
CA SER A 451 19.14 16.36 -18.01
C SER A 451 19.06 16.44 -16.47
N GLY A 452 18.85 15.30 -15.80
CA GLY A 452 18.57 15.23 -14.37
C GLY A 452 17.09 15.47 -14.01
N THR A 453 16.19 15.46 -14.99
CA THR A 453 14.77 15.57 -14.74
C THR A 453 14.23 14.25 -14.19
N HIS A 454 13.56 14.31 -13.04
CA HIS A 454 12.94 13.16 -12.41
C HIS A 454 11.63 12.75 -13.10
N ILE A 455 11.27 11.47 -12.99
CA ILE A 455 10.17 10.85 -13.74
C ILE A 455 8.81 11.54 -13.54
N VAL A 456 8.44 11.92 -12.29
CA VAL A 456 7.16 12.60 -12.01
C VAL A 456 7.19 14.04 -12.52
N ASN A 457 8.35 14.72 -12.42
CA ASN A 457 8.54 16.06 -12.99
C ASN A 457 8.47 16.03 -14.53
N TRP A 458 9.04 15.00 -15.15
CA TRP A 458 8.92 14.80 -16.60
C TRP A 458 7.46 14.55 -17.00
N ALA A 459 6.74 13.69 -16.27
CA ALA A 459 5.32 13.43 -16.55
C ALA A 459 4.46 14.69 -16.38
N ALA A 460 4.70 15.48 -15.32
CA ALA A 460 4.01 16.75 -15.11
C ALA A 460 4.24 17.76 -16.26
N ALA A 461 5.41 17.71 -16.91
CA ALA A 461 5.71 18.58 -18.04
C ALA A 461 5.03 18.15 -19.35
N GLN A 462 4.39 16.98 -19.41
CA GLN A 462 3.61 16.50 -20.57
C GLN A 462 2.14 16.94 -20.50
N LEU A 463 1.69 17.51 -19.37
CA LEU A 463 0.30 17.92 -19.11
C LEU A 463 0.12 19.41 -19.43
#